data_93950bbc3eedcb61ef7314a5a8b53473
#
_entry.id   93950bbc3eedcb61ef7314a5a8b53473
#
_cell.length_a   1.000
_cell.length_b   1.000
_cell.length_c   1.000
_cell.angle_alpha   90.00
_cell.angle_beta   90.00
_cell.angle_gamma   90.00
#
_symmetry.space_group_name_H-M   'P 1'
#
loop_
_entity.id
_entity.type
_entity.pdbx_description
1 polymer ?
#
loop_
_entity_poly.entity_id
_entity_poly.type
_entity_poly.pdbx_seq_one_letter_code
_entity_poly.pdbx_strand_id
1 'polypeptide(L)'
;MAADLIPFHGELEPDEMYDGLAFDGVSFDDADGALSHFLECSFAGVAFDGGSLRKARFTDTPLREVRFVACDLAETGWQDVTLTGCVLAGVQAFSCSMRRVTFRDCKLDSVNFRNGELTEVTFENCVLRDAEFGSATLRQVSFGGSTLAGADFTKATCTKVDLRGAELGITGGYESLRGTTIDSVQLVALAPLLANHMGITVKD
;
A
#
# COMPACT_ATOMS: atom_id res chain seq x y z
N MET A 1 26.78 -3.05 1.15
CA MET A 1 27.11 -4.35 1.75
C MET A 1 25.86 -4.75 2.51
N ALA A 2 25.28 -5.94 2.24
CA ALA A 2 24.19 -6.43 3.10
C ALA A 2 24.79 -6.63 4.49
N ALA A 3 24.20 -6.04 5.51
CA ALA A 3 24.55 -6.35 6.89
C ALA A 3 24.30 -7.86 7.12
N ASP A 4 25.18 -8.51 7.87
CA ASP A 4 24.94 -9.89 8.28
C ASP A 4 23.80 -9.87 9.32
N LEU A 5 22.56 -10.08 8.82
CA LEU A 5 21.37 -10.11 9.68
C LEU A 5 21.36 -11.41 10.51
N ILE A 6 20.89 -11.29 11.73
CA ILE A 6 20.77 -12.41 12.65
C ILE A 6 19.43 -13.13 12.39
N PRO A 7 19.39 -14.44 12.17
CA PRO A 7 18.13 -15.16 11.99
C PRO A 7 17.20 -14.99 13.19
N PHE A 8 15.94 -14.61 12.92
CA PHE A 8 14.92 -14.54 13.96
C PHE A 8 14.44 -15.94 14.36
N HIS A 9 14.38 -16.17 15.66
CA HIS A 9 13.85 -17.39 16.23
C HIS A 9 12.94 -17.04 17.41
N GLY A 10 11.69 -17.37 17.32
CA GLY A 10 10.72 -17.11 18.38
C GLY A 10 9.36 -16.70 17.89
N GLU A 11 8.60 -16.08 18.76
CA GLU A 11 7.28 -15.50 18.49
C GLU A 11 7.40 -13.98 18.44
N LEU A 12 6.44 -13.31 17.78
CA LEU A 12 6.34 -11.88 17.84
C LEU A 12 5.70 -11.47 19.17
N GLU A 13 6.27 -10.46 19.77
CA GLU A 13 5.72 -9.85 20.99
C GLU A 13 5.40 -8.38 20.72
N PRO A 14 4.33 -7.83 21.32
CA PRO A 14 3.99 -6.42 21.16
C PRO A 14 5.01 -5.51 21.85
N ASP A 15 5.14 -4.28 21.32
CA ASP A 15 6.02 -3.21 21.85
C ASP A 15 7.51 -3.59 21.90
N GLU A 16 7.95 -4.52 21.01
CA GLU A 16 9.32 -5.03 20.98
C GLU A 16 10.16 -4.30 19.92
N MET A 17 11.46 -4.23 20.13
CA MET A 17 12.44 -3.69 19.20
C MET A 17 13.19 -4.85 18.51
N TYR A 18 12.92 -5.03 17.23
CA TYR A 18 13.63 -5.97 16.36
C TYR A 18 14.63 -5.19 15.50
N ASP A 19 15.92 -5.38 15.74
CA ASP A 19 17.00 -4.66 15.07
C ASP A 19 17.96 -5.63 14.40
N GLY A 20 18.20 -5.46 13.08
CA GLY A 20 19.14 -6.26 12.33
C GLY A 20 18.77 -7.75 12.23
N LEU A 21 17.48 -8.10 12.23
CA LEU A 21 17.01 -9.48 12.21
C LEU A 21 16.51 -9.91 10.83
N ALA A 22 16.75 -11.19 10.49
CA ALA A 22 16.20 -11.84 9.30
C ALA A 22 15.05 -12.76 9.69
N PHE A 23 13.85 -12.44 9.19
CA PHE A 23 12.67 -13.28 9.24
C PHE A 23 12.58 -14.05 7.92
N ASP A 24 12.85 -15.34 7.92
CA ASP A 24 12.91 -16.16 6.70
C ASP A 24 12.01 -17.39 6.81
N GLY A 25 11.02 -17.48 5.92
CA GLY A 25 10.11 -18.62 5.81
C GLY A 25 9.23 -18.85 7.05
N VAL A 26 9.05 -17.85 7.91
CA VAL A 26 8.28 -17.99 9.16
C VAL A 26 6.81 -17.67 8.90
N SER A 27 5.91 -18.40 9.58
CA SER A 27 4.47 -18.10 9.58
C SER A 27 4.02 -17.66 10.96
N PHE A 28 3.22 -16.61 10.98
CA PHE A 28 2.62 -16.03 12.17
C PHE A 28 1.10 -16.09 12.04
N ASP A 29 0.47 -16.93 12.83
CA ASP A 29 -0.99 -17.09 12.86
C ASP A 29 -1.52 -16.31 14.07
N ASP A 30 -2.40 -15.31 13.81
CA ASP A 30 -2.98 -14.42 14.82
C ASP A 30 -1.96 -13.78 15.78
N ALA A 31 -0.72 -13.58 15.31
CA ALA A 31 0.35 -13.03 16.13
C ALA A 31 0.10 -11.54 16.49
N ASP A 32 0.54 -11.16 17.67
CA ASP A 32 0.52 -9.78 18.14
C ASP A 32 1.93 -9.19 18.14
N GLY A 33 2.19 -8.33 17.17
CA GLY A 33 3.39 -7.49 17.08
C GLY A 33 3.02 -6.00 17.08
N ALA A 34 1.90 -5.65 17.73
CA ALA A 34 1.47 -4.25 17.82
C ALA A 34 2.52 -3.39 18.51
N LEU A 35 2.67 -2.14 18.05
CA LEU A 35 3.65 -1.16 18.57
C LEU A 35 5.12 -1.52 18.33
N SER A 36 5.44 -2.69 17.80
CA SER A 36 6.82 -3.13 17.58
C SER A 36 7.56 -2.31 16.53
N HIS A 37 8.88 -2.24 16.66
CA HIS A 37 9.76 -1.61 15.68
C HIS A 37 10.63 -2.65 14.98
N PHE A 38 10.58 -2.67 13.66
CA PHE A 38 11.46 -3.45 12.78
C PHE A 38 12.46 -2.49 12.13
N LEU A 39 13.67 -2.44 12.63
CA LEU A 39 14.75 -1.58 12.17
C LEU A 39 15.81 -2.41 11.45
N GLU A 40 16.16 -2.04 10.23
CA GLU A 40 17.18 -2.73 9.42
C GLU A 40 16.97 -4.26 9.36
N CYS A 41 15.72 -4.70 9.49
CA CYS A 41 15.34 -6.12 9.38
C CYS A 41 15.14 -6.54 7.93
N SER A 42 14.98 -7.84 7.69
CA SER A 42 14.49 -8.35 6.41
C SER A 42 13.41 -9.40 6.63
N PHE A 43 12.42 -9.41 5.72
CA PHE A 43 11.38 -10.44 5.68
C PHE A 43 11.43 -11.13 4.32
N ALA A 44 11.56 -12.46 4.29
CA ALA A 44 11.57 -13.24 3.07
C ALA A 44 10.67 -14.48 3.22
N GLY A 45 9.65 -14.61 2.34
CA GLY A 45 8.73 -15.75 2.38
C GLY A 45 7.92 -15.88 3.67
N VAL A 46 7.69 -14.78 4.38
CA VAL A 46 6.96 -14.74 5.66
C VAL A 46 5.46 -14.64 5.40
N ALA A 47 4.68 -15.36 6.21
CA ALA A 47 3.23 -15.24 6.20
C ALA A 47 2.70 -14.69 7.53
N PHE A 48 1.81 -13.70 7.44
CA PHE A 48 1.00 -13.19 8.53
C PHE A 48 -0.46 -13.49 8.19
N ASP A 49 -1.06 -14.42 8.89
CA ASP A 49 -2.46 -14.80 8.74
C ASP A 49 -3.25 -14.34 9.98
N GLY A 50 -4.09 -13.31 9.83
CA GLY A 50 -4.73 -12.62 10.95
C GLY A 50 -3.73 -11.80 11.77
N GLY A 51 -4.07 -11.59 13.04
CA GLY A 51 -3.22 -10.91 14.00
C GLY A 51 -3.12 -9.38 13.83
N SER A 52 -2.27 -8.78 14.64
CA SER A 52 -2.11 -7.33 14.72
C SER A 52 -0.66 -6.89 14.68
N LEU A 53 -0.36 -6.00 13.74
CA LEU A 53 0.84 -5.18 13.71
C LEU A 53 0.46 -3.69 13.84
N ARG A 54 -0.66 -3.41 14.51
CA ARG A 54 -1.16 -2.05 14.69
C ARG A 54 -0.10 -1.16 15.33
N LYS A 55 0.13 0.01 14.72
CA LYS A 55 1.15 0.98 15.13
C LYS A 55 2.58 0.48 15.06
N ALA A 56 2.83 -0.68 14.49
CA ALA A 56 4.20 -1.13 14.24
C ALA A 56 4.91 -0.20 13.27
N ARG A 57 6.23 -0.16 13.35
CA ARG A 57 7.08 0.65 12.49
C ARG A 57 8.08 -0.22 11.75
N PHE A 58 8.19 0.02 10.46
CA PHE A 58 9.17 -0.63 9.59
C PHE A 58 10.11 0.45 9.04
N THR A 59 11.39 0.34 9.33
CA THR A 59 12.40 1.30 8.88
C THR A 59 13.56 0.56 8.23
N ASP A 60 13.95 0.97 7.02
CA ASP A 60 15.04 0.35 6.25
C ASP A 60 14.92 -1.19 6.16
N THR A 61 13.68 -1.67 6.02
CA THR A 61 13.33 -3.08 6.11
C THR A 61 12.73 -3.57 4.80
N PRO A 62 13.47 -4.32 3.96
CA PRO A 62 12.94 -4.94 2.76
C PRO A 62 12.05 -6.15 3.09
N LEU A 63 10.92 -6.26 2.32
CA LEU A 63 10.00 -7.39 2.38
C LEU A 63 9.96 -8.07 1.00
N ARG A 64 10.19 -9.37 0.94
CA ARG A 64 10.14 -10.16 -0.29
C ARG A 64 9.20 -11.34 -0.12
N GLU A 65 8.24 -11.47 -1.04
CA GLU A 65 7.29 -12.59 -1.06
C GLU A 65 6.55 -12.77 0.28
N VAL A 66 6.32 -11.64 0.98
CA VAL A 66 5.59 -11.65 2.26
C VAL A 66 4.09 -11.62 1.98
N ARG A 67 3.35 -12.39 2.77
CA ARG A 67 1.89 -12.43 2.72
C ARG A 67 1.30 -11.85 3.98
N PHE A 68 0.42 -10.86 3.83
CA PHE A 68 -0.44 -10.34 4.89
C PHE A 68 -1.89 -10.66 4.50
N VAL A 69 -2.57 -11.48 5.28
CA VAL A 69 -3.96 -11.87 5.03
C VAL A 69 -4.80 -11.49 6.23
N ALA A 70 -5.80 -10.63 6.04
CA ALA A 70 -6.71 -10.15 7.09
C ALA A 70 -6.01 -9.55 8.33
N CYS A 71 -4.78 -9.02 8.17
CA CYS A 71 -4.00 -8.42 9.26
C CYS A 71 -4.46 -7.01 9.57
N ASP A 72 -4.38 -6.64 10.85
CA ASP A 72 -4.51 -5.25 11.28
C ASP A 72 -3.15 -4.53 11.21
N LEU A 73 -2.98 -3.73 10.15
CA LEU A 73 -1.84 -2.84 9.94
C LEU A 73 -2.23 -1.35 10.14
N ALA A 74 -3.28 -1.09 10.91
CA ALA A 74 -3.74 0.27 11.16
C ALA A 74 -2.68 1.10 11.89
N GLU A 75 -2.58 2.37 11.51
CA GLU A 75 -1.67 3.34 12.13
C GLU A 75 -0.18 2.94 12.03
N THR A 76 0.18 1.97 11.16
CA THR A 76 1.58 1.58 10.96
C THR A 76 2.40 2.69 10.32
N GLY A 77 3.68 2.73 10.66
CA GLY A 77 4.68 3.61 10.05
C GLY A 77 5.63 2.83 9.14
N TRP A 78 5.82 3.30 7.90
CA TRP A 78 6.72 2.70 6.94
C TRP A 78 7.67 3.75 6.41
N GLN A 79 8.97 3.55 6.58
CA GLN A 79 9.98 4.48 6.11
C GLN A 79 11.13 3.73 5.43
N ASP A 80 11.47 4.15 4.19
CA ASP A 80 12.57 3.56 3.40
C ASP A 80 12.40 2.04 3.20
N VAL A 81 11.16 1.61 2.89
CA VAL A 81 10.79 0.20 2.77
C VAL A 81 10.51 -0.19 1.32
N THR A 82 10.97 -1.36 0.92
CA THR A 82 10.65 -1.95 -0.37
C THR A 82 9.93 -3.28 -0.17
N LEU A 83 8.74 -3.41 -0.77
CA LEU A 83 7.97 -4.64 -0.83
C LEU A 83 8.05 -5.20 -2.25
N THR A 84 8.51 -6.43 -2.43
CA THR A 84 8.64 -7.07 -3.74
C THR A 84 7.91 -8.41 -3.76
N GLY A 85 6.99 -8.60 -4.71
CA GLY A 85 6.24 -9.85 -4.85
C GLY A 85 5.32 -10.15 -3.68
N CYS A 86 4.97 -9.15 -2.88
CA CYS A 86 4.16 -9.32 -1.68
C CYS A 86 2.66 -9.42 -2.00
N VAL A 87 1.92 -10.06 -1.11
CA VAL A 87 0.46 -10.16 -1.17
C VAL A 87 -0.14 -9.55 0.09
N LEU A 88 -1.00 -8.54 -0.10
CA LEU A 88 -1.79 -7.92 0.96
C LEU A 88 -3.27 -8.14 0.61
N ALA A 89 -3.97 -8.99 1.37
CA ALA A 89 -5.36 -9.34 1.10
C ALA A 89 -6.25 -9.04 2.31
N GLY A 90 -7.26 -8.17 2.14
CA GLY A 90 -8.17 -7.77 3.20
C GLY A 90 -7.52 -7.02 4.37
N VAL A 91 -6.36 -6.41 4.12
CA VAL A 91 -5.53 -5.76 5.15
C VAL A 91 -6.13 -4.42 5.57
N GLN A 92 -6.17 -4.18 6.88
CA GLN A 92 -6.61 -2.92 7.46
C GLN A 92 -5.39 -2.02 7.73
N ALA A 93 -5.04 -1.16 6.76
CA ALA A 93 -3.91 -0.23 6.85
C ALA A 93 -4.37 1.25 6.98
N PHE A 94 -5.56 1.46 7.57
CA PHE A 94 -6.10 2.82 7.71
C PHE A 94 -5.23 3.67 8.65
N SER A 95 -5.16 4.96 8.35
CA SER A 95 -4.30 5.93 9.06
C SER A 95 -2.82 5.55 9.10
N CYS A 96 -2.35 4.72 8.17
CA CYS A 96 -0.92 4.42 8.05
C CYS A 96 -0.14 5.65 7.57
N SER A 97 1.14 5.69 7.90
CA SER A 97 2.09 6.69 7.39
C SER A 97 3.18 5.99 6.59
N MET A 98 3.29 6.33 5.30
CA MET A 98 4.28 5.78 4.39
C MET A 98 5.16 6.89 3.83
N ARG A 99 6.47 6.71 3.93
CA ARG A 99 7.43 7.65 3.37
C ARG A 99 8.57 6.91 2.67
N ARG A 100 8.78 7.22 1.37
CA ARG A 100 9.77 6.54 0.52
C ARG A 100 9.58 5.02 0.53
N VAL A 101 8.35 4.59 0.24
CA VAL A 101 7.97 3.17 0.17
C VAL A 101 7.77 2.76 -1.28
N THR A 102 8.32 1.62 -1.65
CA THR A 102 8.13 1.04 -2.99
C THR A 102 7.45 -0.31 -2.90
N PHE A 103 6.31 -0.43 -3.58
CA PHE A 103 5.67 -1.71 -3.86
C PHE A 103 6.01 -2.10 -5.31
N ARG A 104 6.58 -3.27 -5.50
CA ARG A 104 6.93 -3.80 -6.82
C ARG A 104 6.37 -5.20 -7.01
N ASP A 105 5.64 -5.39 -8.12
CA ASP A 105 5.04 -6.68 -8.47
C ASP A 105 4.14 -7.25 -7.36
N CYS A 106 3.48 -6.38 -6.59
CA CYS A 106 2.65 -6.75 -5.43
C CYS A 106 1.17 -6.87 -5.79
N LYS A 107 0.44 -7.67 -5.00
CA LYS A 107 -1.01 -7.78 -5.05
C LYS A 107 -1.61 -7.19 -3.78
N LEU A 108 -2.45 -6.16 -3.95
CA LEU A 108 -3.09 -5.43 -2.88
C LEU A 108 -4.61 -5.51 -3.06
N ASP A 109 -5.18 -6.67 -2.74
CA ASP A 109 -6.61 -6.92 -2.88
C ASP A 109 -7.37 -6.44 -1.64
N SER A 110 -8.31 -5.53 -1.80
CA SER A 110 -9.16 -4.96 -0.74
C SER A 110 -8.37 -4.40 0.45
N VAL A 111 -7.28 -3.68 0.16
CA VAL A 111 -6.49 -3.02 1.20
C VAL A 111 -7.12 -1.68 1.55
N ASN A 112 -7.31 -1.45 2.85
CA ASN A 112 -7.89 -0.22 3.36
C ASN A 112 -6.81 0.78 3.76
N PHE A 113 -6.54 1.78 2.88
CA PHE A 113 -5.62 2.89 3.12
C PHE A 113 -6.32 4.19 3.55
N ARG A 114 -7.56 4.13 3.99
CA ARG A 114 -8.32 5.32 4.39
C ARG A 114 -7.59 6.15 5.43
N ASN A 115 -7.67 7.47 5.29
CA ASN A 115 -6.98 8.45 6.15
C ASN A 115 -5.44 8.27 6.20
N GLY A 116 -4.86 7.48 5.32
CA GLY A 116 -3.42 7.26 5.28
C GLY A 116 -2.65 8.48 4.74
N GLU A 117 -1.41 8.63 5.15
CA GLU A 117 -0.48 9.61 4.63
C GLU A 117 0.61 8.92 3.81
N LEU A 118 0.53 9.04 2.48
CA LEU A 118 1.46 8.43 1.55
C LEU A 118 2.32 9.53 0.90
N THR A 119 3.61 9.55 1.21
CA THR A 119 4.57 10.53 0.66
C THR A 119 5.73 9.82 -0.01
N GLU A 120 6.00 10.15 -1.28
CA GLU A 120 7.05 9.50 -2.08
C GLU A 120 6.85 7.97 -2.13
N VAL A 121 5.63 7.55 -2.45
CA VAL A 121 5.28 6.11 -2.56
C VAL A 121 5.15 5.72 -4.03
N THR A 122 5.74 4.58 -4.37
CA THR A 122 5.67 4.02 -5.73
C THR A 122 4.97 2.67 -5.70
N PHE A 123 3.94 2.53 -6.54
CA PHE A 123 3.33 1.24 -6.89
C PHE A 123 3.75 0.93 -8.32
N GLU A 124 4.64 -0.04 -8.50
CA GLU A 124 5.18 -0.46 -9.79
C GLU A 124 4.69 -1.87 -10.12
N ASN A 125 3.96 -2.00 -11.25
CA ASN A 125 3.39 -3.27 -11.72
C ASN A 125 2.52 -3.97 -10.66
N CYS A 126 1.80 -3.21 -9.86
CA CYS A 126 0.98 -3.75 -8.78
C CYS A 126 -0.49 -3.94 -9.22
N VAL A 127 -1.16 -4.89 -8.58
CA VAL A 127 -2.62 -5.06 -8.69
C VAL A 127 -3.25 -4.50 -7.42
N LEU A 128 -3.96 -3.35 -7.55
CA LEU A 128 -4.67 -2.71 -6.45
C LEU A 128 -6.18 -2.85 -6.69
N ARG A 129 -6.69 -4.07 -6.51
CA ARG A 129 -8.12 -4.33 -6.66
C ARG A 129 -8.88 -3.90 -5.41
N ASP A 130 -9.96 -3.13 -5.61
CA ASP A 130 -10.83 -2.64 -4.53
C ASP A 130 -10.05 -1.96 -3.38
N ALA A 131 -8.93 -1.30 -3.72
CA ALA A 131 -8.13 -0.56 -2.75
C ALA A 131 -8.83 0.75 -2.36
N GLU A 132 -8.88 1.03 -1.07
CA GLU A 132 -9.59 2.18 -0.51
C GLU A 132 -8.61 3.29 -0.09
N PHE A 133 -8.61 4.40 -0.81
CA PHE A 133 -7.83 5.61 -0.48
C PHE A 133 -8.71 6.75 0.05
N GLY A 134 -9.90 6.43 0.54
CA GLY A 134 -10.85 7.44 1.03
C GLY A 134 -10.24 8.34 2.09
N SER A 135 -10.31 9.68 1.90
CA SER A 135 -9.72 10.69 2.78
C SER A 135 -8.21 10.58 2.99
N ALA A 136 -7.50 9.77 2.20
CA ALA A 136 -6.04 9.68 2.27
C ALA A 136 -5.36 10.92 1.67
N THR A 137 -4.15 11.19 2.11
CA THR A 137 -3.28 12.23 1.56
C THR A 137 -2.15 11.57 0.76
N LEU A 138 -2.15 11.77 -0.56
CA LEU A 138 -1.16 11.25 -1.47
C LEU A 138 -0.27 12.39 -1.99
N ARG A 139 1.03 12.33 -1.71
CA ARG A 139 2.02 13.32 -2.19
C ARG A 139 3.16 12.62 -2.90
N GLN A 140 3.40 12.99 -4.16
CA GLN A 140 4.44 12.38 -4.99
C GLN A 140 4.29 10.85 -5.06
N VAL A 141 3.07 10.38 -5.33
CA VAL A 141 2.75 8.96 -5.46
C VAL A 141 2.63 8.59 -6.92
N SER A 142 3.16 7.42 -7.31
CA SER A 142 3.07 6.92 -8.69
C SER A 142 2.51 5.50 -8.75
N PHE A 143 1.80 5.19 -9.87
CA PHE A 143 1.12 3.92 -10.09
C PHE A 143 1.51 3.27 -11.42
N GLY A 144 2.74 3.47 -11.88
CA GLY A 144 3.20 3.00 -13.20
C GLY A 144 3.04 1.50 -13.41
N GLY A 145 2.39 1.09 -14.51
CA GLY A 145 2.13 -0.31 -14.85
C GLY A 145 1.14 -1.03 -13.93
N SER A 146 0.49 -0.33 -13.02
CA SER A 146 -0.42 -0.92 -12.02
C SER A 146 -1.88 -0.89 -12.47
N THR A 147 -2.70 -1.77 -11.89
CA THR A 147 -4.16 -1.82 -12.10
C THR A 147 -4.88 -1.32 -10.86
N LEU A 148 -5.77 -0.34 -11.04
CA LEU A 148 -6.59 0.30 -9.99
C LEU A 148 -8.08 -0.10 -10.13
N ALA A 149 -8.34 -1.39 -10.38
CA ALA A 149 -9.70 -1.89 -10.57
C ALA A 149 -10.51 -1.81 -9.27
N GLY A 150 -11.61 -1.06 -9.27
CA GLY A 150 -12.47 -0.88 -8.09
C GLY A 150 -11.92 0.11 -7.05
N ALA A 151 -10.80 0.78 -7.30
CA ALA A 151 -10.20 1.69 -6.34
C ALA A 151 -11.11 2.91 -6.04
N ASP A 152 -11.16 3.31 -4.77
CA ASP A 152 -11.93 4.46 -4.30
C ASP A 152 -11.01 5.57 -3.76
N PHE A 153 -11.10 6.77 -4.37
CA PHE A 153 -10.38 7.98 -3.96
C PHE A 153 -11.29 9.05 -3.34
N THR A 154 -12.46 8.67 -2.84
CA THR A 154 -13.43 9.62 -2.27
C THR A 154 -12.79 10.47 -1.19
N LYS A 155 -12.84 11.81 -1.37
CA LYS A 155 -12.23 12.81 -0.47
C LYS A 155 -10.72 12.70 -0.32
N ALA A 156 -10.01 11.91 -1.14
CA ALA A 156 -8.55 11.89 -1.12
C ALA A 156 -7.98 13.25 -1.55
N THR A 157 -6.82 13.59 -1.00
CA THR A 157 -6.07 14.79 -1.40
C THR A 157 -4.83 14.36 -2.18
N CYS A 158 -4.80 14.68 -3.47
CA CYS A 158 -3.71 14.31 -4.37
C CYS A 158 -2.81 15.52 -4.67
N THR A 159 -1.50 15.37 -4.51
CA THR A 159 -0.50 16.36 -4.89
C THR A 159 0.65 15.69 -5.62
N LYS A 160 0.87 16.05 -6.90
CA LYS A 160 1.88 15.44 -7.77
C LYS A 160 1.74 13.90 -7.82
N VAL A 161 0.52 13.40 -7.95
CA VAL A 161 0.25 11.98 -8.14
C VAL A 161 0.32 11.65 -9.62
N ASP A 162 1.08 10.62 -9.99
CA ASP A 162 1.26 10.16 -11.36
C ASP A 162 0.49 8.85 -11.59
N LEU A 163 -0.56 8.92 -12.38
CA LEU A 163 -1.40 7.79 -12.77
C LEU A 163 -1.07 7.26 -14.16
N ARG A 164 -0.12 7.88 -14.89
CA ARG A 164 0.20 7.49 -16.26
C ARG A 164 0.66 6.04 -16.33
N GLY A 165 0.18 5.34 -17.35
CA GLY A 165 0.46 3.92 -17.55
C GLY A 165 -0.24 2.98 -16.59
N ALA A 166 -1.07 3.47 -15.66
CA ALA A 166 -1.95 2.63 -14.85
C ALA A 166 -3.27 2.34 -15.58
N GLU A 167 -3.83 1.16 -15.36
CA GLU A 167 -5.21 0.84 -15.74
C GLU A 167 -6.17 1.39 -14.68
N LEU A 168 -6.98 2.39 -15.07
CA LEU A 168 -7.87 3.11 -14.16
C LEU A 168 -9.28 2.51 -14.17
N GLY A 169 -9.63 1.78 -13.11
CA GLY A 169 -10.98 1.30 -12.83
C GLY A 169 -11.56 1.91 -11.56
N ILE A 170 -11.43 3.25 -11.43
CA ILE A 170 -11.84 4.01 -10.23
C ILE A 170 -13.36 3.99 -10.09
N THR A 171 -13.86 3.73 -8.89
CA THR A 171 -15.29 3.67 -8.57
C THR A 171 -15.81 4.90 -7.84
N GLY A 172 -14.94 5.66 -7.18
CA GLY A 172 -15.31 6.86 -6.44
C GLY A 172 -14.18 7.89 -6.38
N GLY A 173 -14.55 9.17 -6.06
CA GLY A 173 -13.59 10.24 -5.84
C GLY A 173 -13.04 10.88 -7.10
N TYR A 174 -13.84 10.99 -8.17
CA TYR A 174 -13.41 11.67 -9.41
C TYR A 174 -13.00 13.12 -9.18
N GLU A 175 -13.61 13.82 -8.22
CA GLU A 175 -13.23 15.16 -7.78
C GLU A 175 -11.84 15.21 -7.13
N SER A 176 -11.43 14.11 -6.54
CA SER A 176 -10.12 13.97 -5.89
C SER A 176 -8.97 13.75 -6.88
N LEU A 177 -9.28 13.54 -8.17
CA LEU A 177 -8.25 13.45 -9.22
C LEU A 177 -7.59 14.80 -9.53
N ARG A 178 -8.04 15.88 -8.90
CA ARG A 178 -7.35 17.16 -8.97
C ARG A 178 -5.93 17.03 -8.41
N GLY A 179 -4.93 17.46 -9.19
CA GLY A 179 -3.52 17.37 -8.82
C GLY A 179 -2.86 16.04 -9.22
N THR A 180 -3.57 15.22 -10.01
CA THR A 180 -3.01 14.02 -10.64
C THR A 180 -2.56 14.30 -12.07
N THR A 181 -1.67 13.47 -12.59
CA THR A 181 -1.27 13.43 -13.99
C THR A 181 -1.76 12.12 -14.62
N ILE A 182 -2.44 12.24 -15.77
CA ILE A 182 -2.89 11.10 -16.59
C ILE A 182 -2.35 11.23 -18.01
N ASP A 183 -2.38 10.16 -18.79
CA ASP A 183 -2.09 10.22 -20.23
C ASP A 183 -3.35 10.38 -21.08
N SER A 184 -3.17 10.52 -22.39
CA SER A 184 -4.28 10.75 -23.33
C SER A 184 -5.22 9.55 -23.50
N VAL A 185 -4.71 8.34 -23.34
CA VAL A 185 -5.53 7.11 -23.42
C VAL A 185 -6.44 7.03 -22.20
N GLN A 186 -5.89 7.31 -21.03
CA GLN A 186 -6.63 7.38 -19.77
C GLN A 186 -7.70 8.50 -19.80
N LEU A 187 -7.39 9.65 -20.39
CA LEU A 187 -8.37 10.73 -20.54
C LEU A 187 -9.60 10.25 -21.36
N VAL A 188 -9.38 9.56 -22.48
CA VAL A 188 -10.47 9.02 -23.29
C VAL A 188 -11.30 7.99 -22.52
N ALA A 189 -10.65 7.11 -21.75
CA ALA A 189 -11.34 6.12 -20.93
C ALA A 189 -12.15 6.75 -19.78
N LEU A 190 -11.64 7.82 -19.17
CA LEU A 190 -12.32 8.51 -18.08
C LEU A 190 -13.42 9.49 -18.56
N ALA A 191 -13.37 9.97 -19.79
CA ALA A 191 -14.29 11.00 -20.29
C ALA A 191 -15.78 10.69 -20.04
N PRO A 192 -16.30 9.47 -20.29
CA PRO A 192 -17.70 9.16 -20.01
C PRO A 192 -18.05 9.23 -18.52
N LEU A 193 -17.11 8.79 -17.66
CA LEU A 193 -17.29 8.77 -16.20
C LEU A 193 -17.28 10.19 -15.64
N LEU A 194 -16.37 11.04 -16.13
CA LEU A 194 -16.29 12.46 -15.76
C LEU A 194 -17.53 13.22 -16.24
N ALA A 195 -18.00 12.97 -17.48
CA ALA A 195 -19.23 13.56 -18.00
C ALA A 195 -20.43 13.19 -17.12
N ASN A 196 -20.58 11.91 -16.78
CA ASN A 196 -21.65 11.46 -15.90
C ASN A 196 -21.57 12.10 -14.51
N HIS A 197 -20.37 12.17 -13.92
CA HIS A 197 -20.16 12.82 -12.62
C HIS A 197 -20.53 14.31 -12.64
N MET A 198 -20.30 14.99 -13.76
CA MET A 198 -20.68 16.39 -13.98
C MET A 198 -22.16 16.57 -14.37
N GLY A 199 -22.95 15.49 -14.47
CA GLY A 199 -24.33 15.54 -14.91
C GLY A 199 -24.51 15.79 -16.41
N ILE A 200 -23.46 15.58 -17.23
CA ILE A 200 -23.49 15.76 -18.68
C ILE A 200 -24.06 14.48 -19.32
N THR A 201 -25.11 14.64 -20.11
CA THR A 201 -25.67 13.54 -20.92
C THR A 201 -25.03 13.56 -22.31
N VAL A 202 -24.34 12.50 -22.67
CA VAL A 202 -23.82 12.28 -24.03
C VAL A 202 -24.84 11.50 -24.83
N LYS A 203 -25.23 12.00 -26.01
CA LYS A 203 -26.15 11.33 -26.97
C LYS A 203 -25.50 11.36 -28.36
N ASP A 204 -25.53 10.24 -29.04
CA ASP A 204 -25.16 10.12 -30.46
C ASP A 204 -26.31 10.60 -31.35
#